data_b2af1a5e7bb2243b653c6e07ef4ef61c
#
_entry.id   b2af1a5e7bb2243b653c6e07ef4ef61c
#
_cell.length_a   1.000
_cell.length_b   1.000
_cell.length_c   1.000
_cell.angle_alpha   90.00
_cell.angle_beta   90.00
_cell.angle_gamma   90.00
#
_symmetry.space_group_name_H-M   'P 1'
#
loop_
_entity.id
_entity.type
_entity.pdbx_description
1 polymer ?
#
loop_
_entity_poly.entity_id
_entity_poly.type
_entity_poly.pdbx_seq_one_letter_code
_entity_poly.pdbx_strand_id
1 'polypeptide(L)'
;VLHPGTQTENLVPVATVNTNAIPTMGVRRVEVLLDGAAALYGTDAVAGVINTVLRSNFEGLSVEAGGGGAEGTGMRQYDFSLQAGRDFNDGRTNVSIMGDYSTRSELWARERDYARTSDARRLVVGTPFEGDTDFDNSSVDTPWGEFIRLTSTYATTTAATRVNGQTLTTSGVFHLQPGTNPGCVAPGFVAGTCFDNSSLSTTGEDNNLRYNIKDVRALVGANDRYNLFAFVNHEF
;
A
#
# COMPACT_ATOMS: atom_id res chain seq x y z
N VAL A 1 -19.29 7.07 -15.81
CA VAL A 1 -19.33 6.73 -14.39
C VAL A 1 -18.02 6.05 -14.05
N LEU A 2 -17.26 6.63 -13.12
CA LEU A 2 -16.03 6.01 -12.64
C LEU A 2 -16.38 4.82 -11.74
N HIS A 3 -15.64 3.73 -11.90
CA HIS A 3 -15.84 2.55 -11.07
C HIS A 3 -15.48 2.87 -9.61
N PRO A 4 -16.33 2.54 -8.64
CA PRO A 4 -15.98 2.72 -7.23
C PRO A 4 -14.84 1.76 -6.88
N GLY A 5 -13.76 2.30 -6.35
CA GLY A 5 -12.74 1.50 -5.67
C GLY A 5 -13.25 1.14 -4.26
N THR A 6 -13.04 -0.10 -3.85
CA THR A 6 -13.28 -0.49 -2.46
C THR A 6 -11.95 -0.45 -1.72
N GLN A 7 -11.84 0.43 -0.73
CA GLN A 7 -10.74 0.38 0.24
C GLN A 7 -11.31 -0.09 1.58
N THR A 8 -10.62 -1.02 2.21
CA THR A 8 -10.90 -1.43 3.58
C THR A 8 -9.87 -0.77 4.48
N GLU A 9 -10.22 0.36 5.10
CA GLU A 9 -9.47 0.90 6.21
C GLU A 9 -10.22 0.59 7.50
N ASN A 10 -9.51 0.07 8.48
CA ASN A 10 -10.05 -0.25 9.81
C ASN A 10 -11.32 -1.12 9.80
N LEU A 11 -11.39 -2.11 8.87
CA LEU A 11 -12.52 -3.03 8.73
C LEU A 11 -13.85 -2.39 8.29
N VAL A 12 -13.84 -1.12 7.91
CA VAL A 12 -15.02 -0.45 7.35
C VAL A 12 -14.87 -0.41 5.83
N PRO A 13 -15.78 -1.02 5.06
CA PRO A 13 -15.76 -0.91 3.61
C PRO A 13 -16.14 0.52 3.21
N VAL A 14 -15.20 1.24 2.63
CA VAL A 14 -15.43 2.58 2.08
C VAL A 14 -15.46 2.47 0.56
N ALA A 15 -16.57 2.87 -0.05
CA ALA A 15 -16.66 3.01 -1.50
C ALA A 15 -16.09 4.38 -1.91
N THR A 16 -14.96 4.36 -2.61
CA THR A 16 -14.33 5.58 -3.12
C THR A 16 -14.25 5.55 -4.64
N VAL A 17 -14.30 6.73 -5.26
CA VAL A 17 -14.11 6.87 -6.71
C VAL A 17 -12.63 7.12 -7.00
N ASN A 18 -12.05 6.33 -7.90
CA ASN A 18 -10.68 6.55 -8.34
C ASN A 18 -10.61 7.74 -9.31
N THR A 19 -10.40 8.94 -8.78
CA THR A 19 -10.26 10.16 -9.58
C THR A 19 -8.96 10.17 -10.42
N ASN A 20 -7.98 9.33 -10.10
CA ASN A 20 -6.75 9.22 -10.87
C ASN A 20 -6.96 8.59 -12.26
N ALA A 21 -8.15 8.01 -12.53
CA ALA A 21 -8.50 7.52 -13.86
C ALA A 21 -8.78 8.66 -14.86
N ILE A 22 -8.83 9.93 -14.40
CA ILE A 22 -9.06 11.08 -15.26
C ILE A 22 -7.72 11.76 -15.53
N PRO A 23 -7.23 11.80 -16.79
CA PRO A 23 -6.02 12.50 -17.16
C PRO A 23 -6.19 14.01 -16.99
N THR A 24 -5.26 14.64 -16.29
CA THR A 24 -5.32 16.08 -16.01
C THR A 24 -5.29 16.93 -17.27
N MET A 25 -4.52 16.54 -18.29
CA MET A 25 -4.48 17.19 -19.61
C MET A 25 -5.86 17.27 -20.26
N GLY A 26 -6.68 16.22 -20.07
CA GLY A 26 -8.02 16.14 -20.63
C GLY A 26 -9.09 16.93 -19.90
N VAL A 27 -8.79 17.47 -18.73
CA VAL A 27 -9.76 18.23 -17.95
C VAL A 27 -9.90 19.65 -18.51
N ARG A 28 -11.12 20.02 -18.89
CA ARG A 28 -11.47 21.39 -19.28
C ARG A 28 -11.76 22.25 -18.05
N ARG A 29 -12.56 21.71 -17.12
CA ARG A 29 -12.93 22.35 -15.86
C ARG A 29 -13.47 21.34 -14.85
N VAL A 30 -13.45 21.70 -13.61
CA VAL A 30 -14.10 20.99 -12.52
C VAL A 30 -15.21 21.87 -11.97
N GLU A 31 -16.40 21.32 -11.89
CA GLU A 31 -17.59 21.99 -11.34
C GLU A 31 -17.90 21.34 -9.99
N VAL A 32 -18.08 22.15 -8.96
CA VAL A 32 -18.39 21.68 -7.61
C VAL A 32 -19.73 22.25 -7.19
N LEU A 33 -20.69 21.39 -6.90
CA LEU A 33 -21.97 21.73 -6.30
C LEU A 33 -21.94 21.25 -4.85
N LEU A 34 -21.92 22.19 -3.90
CA LEU A 34 -21.68 21.93 -2.48
C LEU A 34 -22.92 21.49 -1.70
N ASP A 35 -24.13 21.75 -2.21
CA ASP A 35 -25.38 21.46 -1.51
C ASP A 35 -26.54 21.27 -2.48
N GLY A 36 -27.60 20.60 -2.03
CA GLY A 36 -28.85 20.43 -2.79
C GLY A 36 -28.75 19.52 -4.02
N ALA A 37 -27.66 18.80 -4.18
CA ALA A 37 -27.40 17.98 -5.36
C ALA A 37 -28.26 16.71 -5.41
N ALA A 38 -28.78 16.23 -4.29
CA ALA A 38 -29.52 14.97 -4.18
C ALA A 38 -30.81 14.98 -5.04
N ALA A 39 -31.43 16.11 -5.26
CA ALA A 39 -32.63 16.22 -6.08
C ALA A 39 -32.39 15.95 -7.58
N LEU A 40 -31.16 16.21 -8.07
CA LEU A 40 -30.78 16.04 -9.47
C LEU A 40 -29.90 14.80 -9.71
N TYR A 41 -29.05 14.46 -8.76
CA TYR A 41 -28.02 13.41 -8.90
C TYR A 41 -28.29 12.16 -8.06
N GLY A 42 -29.36 12.13 -7.28
CA GLY A 42 -29.76 10.99 -6.45
C GLY A 42 -29.27 11.07 -5.01
N THR A 43 -29.66 10.05 -4.23
CA THR A 43 -29.48 10.02 -2.77
C THR A 43 -28.01 10.05 -2.31
N ASP A 44 -27.07 9.65 -3.16
CA ASP A 44 -25.65 9.61 -2.81
C ASP A 44 -25.00 11.00 -2.85
N ALA A 45 -25.68 11.99 -3.42
CA ALA A 45 -25.18 13.37 -3.56
C ALA A 45 -25.55 14.30 -2.39
N VAL A 46 -25.64 13.77 -1.15
CA VAL A 46 -26.05 14.52 0.04
C VAL A 46 -25.06 15.64 0.39
N ALA A 47 -23.76 15.34 0.30
CA ALA A 47 -22.69 16.29 0.64
C ALA A 47 -22.27 17.17 -0.54
N GLY A 48 -22.73 16.87 -1.75
CA GLY A 48 -22.39 17.60 -2.97
C GLY A 48 -22.00 16.70 -4.13
N VAL A 49 -21.68 17.34 -5.27
CA VAL A 49 -21.24 16.69 -6.50
C VAL A 49 -19.99 17.38 -7.04
N ILE A 50 -19.03 16.60 -7.47
CA ILE A 50 -17.88 17.06 -8.23
C ILE A 50 -18.04 16.52 -9.66
N ASN A 51 -18.22 17.40 -10.63
CA ASN A 51 -18.33 17.09 -12.04
C ASN A 51 -17.06 17.49 -12.78
N THR A 52 -16.36 16.53 -13.34
CA THR A 52 -15.18 16.77 -14.14
C THR A 52 -15.56 16.79 -15.63
N VAL A 53 -15.46 17.94 -16.26
CA VAL A 53 -15.78 18.14 -17.67
C VAL A 53 -14.51 17.96 -18.51
N LEU A 54 -14.53 16.98 -19.41
CA LEU A 54 -13.40 16.70 -20.30
C LEU A 54 -13.39 17.64 -21.52
N ARG A 55 -12.23 17.80 -22.12
CA ARG A 55 -12.04 18.50 -23.40
C ARG A 55 -12.44 17.57 -24.54
N SER A 56 -13.70 17.54 -24.86
CA SER A 56 -14.23 16.69 -25.93
C SER A 56 -14.13 17.32 -27.32
N ASN A 57 -13.78 18.60 -27.40
CA ASN A 57 -13.64 19.34 -28.65
C ASN A 57 -12.26 20.03 -28.64
N PHE A 58 -11.28 19.39 -29.26
CA PHE A 58 -9.90 19.85 -29.27
C PHE A 58 -9.39 19.92 -30.73
N GLU A 59 -8.73 21.01 -31.08
CA GLU A 59 -8.05 21.19 -32.37
C GLU A 59 -6.56 21.38 -32.12
N GLY A 60 -5.74 20.65 -32.87
CA GLY A 60 -4.28 20.73 -32.80
C GLY A 60 -3.64 19.49 -32.17
N LEU A 61 -2.41 19.64 -31.68
CA LEU A 61 -1.59 18.63 -31.06
C LEU A 61 -0.98 19.19 -29.77
N SER A 62 -1.17 18.49 -28.67
CA SER A 62 -0.55 18.77 -27.36
C SER A 62 0.18 17.53 -26.87
N VAL A 63 1.43 17.69 -26.44
CA VAL A 63 2.25 16.63 -25.87
C VAL A 63 2.86 17.15 -24.58
N GLU A 64 2.72 16.38 -23.52
CA GLU A 64 3.35 16.66 -22.24
C GLU A 64 4.17 15.44 -21.81
N ALA A 65 5.37 15.67 -21.33
CA ALA A 65 6.21 14.65 -20.73
C ALA A 65 6.82 15.18 -19.45
N GLY A 66 6.78 14.39 -18.42
CA GLY A 66 7.30 14.73 -17.11
C GLY A 66 8.09 13.59 -16.51
N GLY A 67 8.97 13.92 -15.58
CA GLY A 67 9.70 12.94 -14.81
C GLY A 67 10.12 13.53 -13.48
N GLY A 68 10.17 12.67 -12.47
CA GLY A 68 10.54 13.06 -11.13
C GLY A 68 11.01 11.88 -10.29
N GLY A 69 11.32 12.16 -9.05
CA GLY A 69 11.69 11.16 -8.07
C GLY A 69 11.79 11.77 -6.68
N ALA A 70 11.92 10.92 -5.68
CA ALA A 70 12.15 11.36 -4.33
C ALA A 70 13.65 11.32 -4.04
N GLU A 71 14.23 12.46 -3.66
CA GLU A 71 15.66 12.58 -3.38
C GLU A 71 16.11 11.56 -2.33
N GLY A 72 17.27 10.95 -2.54
CA GLY A 72 17.86 9.94 -1.65
C GLY A 72 17.13 8.59 -1.66
N THR A 73 16.29 8.30 -2.68
CA THR A 73 15.55 7.05 -2.78
C THR A 73 15.62 6.44 -4.17
N GLY A 74 15.14 5.19 -4.30
CA GLY A 74 14.96 4.53 -5.57
C GLY A 74 13.72 4.96 -6.37
N MET A 75 12.81 5.71 -5.75
CA MET A 75 11.56 6.10 -6.38
C MET A 75 11.78 6.96 -7.62
N ARG A 76 11.12 6.58 -8.71
CA ARG A 76 11.07 7.33 -9.97
C ARG A 76 9.63 7.38 -10.46
N GLN A 77 9.29 8.50 -11.10
CA GLN A 77 8.00 8.69 -11.75
C GLN A 77 8.22 9.26 -13.13
N TYR A 78 7.45 8.79 -14.10
CA TYR A 78 7.41 9.30 -15.46
C TYR A 78 5.96 9.42 -15.89
N ASP A 79 5.67 10.54 -16.53
CA ASP A 79 4.35 10.87 -17.04
C ASP A 79 4.47 11.26 -18.51
N PHE A 80 3.57 10.74 -19.34
CA PHE A 80 3.47 11.09 -20.74
C PHE A 80 2.00 11.25 -21.09
N SER A 81 1.66 12.38 -21.75
CA SER A 81 0.30 12.66 -22.19
C SER A 81 0.30 13.20 -23.60
N LEU A 82 -0.67 12.79 -24.39
CA LEU A 82 -0.89 13.19 -25.77
C LEU A 82 -2.36 13.56 -25.97
N GLN A 83 -2.61 14.70 -26.60
CA GLN A 83 -3.92 15.08 -27.11
C GLN A 83 -3.80 15.55 -28.53
N ALA A 84 -4.62 15.01 -29.42
CA ALA A 84 -4.69 15.42 -30.83
C ALA A 84 -6.14 15.53 -31.27
N GLY A 85 -6.44 16.46 -32.16
CA GLY A 85 -7.78 16.60 -32.70
C GLY A 85 -7.81 17.52 -33.93
N ARG A 86 -8.87 17.36 -34.69
CA ARG A 86 -9.07 18.15 -35.92
C ARG A 86 -10.55 18.37 -36.20
N ASP A 87 -10.82 19.57 -36.71
CA ASP A 87 -12.12 19.94 -37.23
C ASP A 87 -12.24 19.59 -38.73
N PHE A 88 -13.44 19.17 -39.12
CA PHE A 88 -13.86 18.81 -40.45
C PHE A 88 -15.19 19.50 -40.78
N ASN A 89 -15.59 19.53 -42.04
CA ASN A 89 -16.87 20.06 -42.49
C ASN A 89 -17.14 21.50 -42.03
N ASP A 90 -16.19 22.38 -42.24
CA ASP A 90 -16.26 23.80 -41.83
C ASP A 90 -16.53 23.96 -40.31
N GLY A 91 -15.90 23.11 -39.47
CA GLY A 91 -15.98 23.16 -38.03
C GLY A 91 -17.18 22.42 -37.45
N ARG A 92 -18.07 21.86 -38.27
CA ARG A 92 -19.26 21.10 -37.76
C ARG A 92 -18.94 19.73 -37.20
N THR A 93 -17.76 19.16 -37.52
CA THR A 93 -17.35 17.85 -37.01
C THR A 93 -15.98 17.98 -36.39
N ASN A 94 -15.86 17.64 -35.10
CA ASN A 94 -14.57 17.51 -34.43
C ASN A 94 -14.31 16.05 -34.10
N VAL A 95 -13.10 15.60 -34.43
CA VAL A 95 -12.59 14.29 -33.97
C VAL A 95 -11.35 14.53 -33.15
N SER A 96 -11.37 14.06 -31.90
CA SER A 96 -10.23 14.19 -31.01
C SER A 96 -9.93 12.90 -30.25
N ILE A 97 -8.65 12.70 -29.96
CA ILE A 97 -8.12 11.58 -29.20
C ILE A 97 -7.22 12.11 -28.08
N MET A 98 -7.25 11.47 -26.95
CA MET A 98 -6.44 11.79 -25.79
C MET A 98 -5.96 10.52 -25.12
N GLY A 99 -4.69 10.47 -24.77
CA GLY A 99 -4.10 9.38 -24.02
C GLY A 99 -3.09 9.86 -23.00
N ASP A 100 -2.99 9.16 -21.90
CA ASP A 100 -1.93 9.37 -20.91
C ASP A 100 -1.38 8.04 -20.42
N TYR A 101 -0.11 8.07 -20.08
CA TYR A 101 0.62 7.04 -19.41
C TYR A 101 1.39 7.63 -18.24
N SER A 102 1.26 7.02 -17.07
CA SER A 102 2.00 7.39 -15.87
C SER A 102 2.52 6.13 -15.20
N THR A 103 3.79 6.13 -14.86
CA THR A 103 4.42 5.04 -14.11
C THR A 103 5.17 5.61 -12.91
N ARG A 104 5.09 4.91 -11.80
CA ARG A 104 5.83 5.24 -10.58
C ARG A 104 6.29 3.97 -9.89
N SER A 105 7.57 3.91 -9.52
CA SER A 105 8.09 2.85 -8.67
C SER A 105 7.78 3.10 -7.19
N GLU A 106 7.99 2.10 -6.35
CA GLU A 106 7.76 2.18 -4.91
C GLU A 106 8.70 3.19 -4.25
N LEU A 107 8.19 3.81 -3.19
CA LEU A 107 9.00 4.45 -2.15
C LEU A 107 8.94 3.56 -0.91
N TRP A 108 10.06 2.97 -0.53
CA TRP A 108 10.12 2.09 0.63
C TRP A 108 10.30 2.86 1.94
N ALA A 109 9.70 2.37 3.01
CA ALA A 109 9.84 2.99 4.34
C ALA A 109 11.31 2.99 4.80
N ARG A 110 12.08 1.95 4.48
CA ARG A 110 13.51 1.84 4.78
C ARG A 110 14.38 2.93 4.15
N GLU A 111 13.89 3.58 3.09
CA GLU A 111 14.59 4.66 2.39
C GLU A 111 14.42 6.04 3.05
N ARG A 112 13.63 6.12 4.13
CA ARG A 112 13.36 7.36 4.85
C ARG A 112 13.67 7.20 6.34
N ASP A 113 14.56 8.01 6.87
CA ASP A 113 14.99 7.93 8.27
C ASP A 113 13.84 8.00 9.27
N TYR A 114 12.83 8.81 8.99
CA TYR A 114 11.65 8.96 9.86
C TYR A 114 10.71 7.75 9.83
N ALA A 115 10.80 6.90 8.78
CA ALA A 115 9.87 5.80 8.56
C ALA A 115 10.54 4.41 8.58
N ARG A 116 11.87 4.33 8.57
CA ARG A 116 12.64 3.09 8.37
C ARG A 116 12.48 2.06 9.48
N THR A 117 12.03 2.48 10.66
CA THR A 117 11.84 1.57 11.79
C THR A 117 10.65 1.97 12.64
N SER A 118 9.99 0.99 13.24
CA SER A 118 9.00 1.18 14.29
C SER A 118 9.63 1.18 15.69
N ASP A 119 10.92 0.90 15.81
CA ASP A 119 11.66 1.03 17.06
C ASP A 119 11.95 2.52 17.35
N ALA A 120 11.19 3.07 18.27
CA ALA A 120 11.28 4.46 18.69
C ALA A 120 12.24 4.68 19.86
N ARG A 121 12.91 3.65 20.40
CA ARG A 121 13.84 3.76 21.54
C ARG A 121 14.96 4.75 21.27
N ARG A 122 15.37 4.90 20.01
CA ARG A 122 16.37 5.92 19.58
C ARG A 122 15.93 7.36 19.84
N LEU A 123 14.62 7.63 19.95
CA LEU A 123 14.08 8.97 20.16
C LEU A 123 14.10 9.39 21.64
N VAL A 124 14.26 8.44 22.54
CA VAL A 124 14.24 8.67 23.98
C VAL A 124 15.63 8.59 24.63
N VAL A 125 16.68 8.41 23.83
CA VAL A 125 18.06 8.47 24.30
C VAL A 125 18.35 9.84 24.93
N GLY A 126 18.94 9.85 26.12
CA GLY A 126 19.22 11.06 26.90
C GLY A 126 18.00 11.64 27.62
N THR A 127 16.86 10.94 27.62
CA THR A 127 15.65 11.30 28.37
C THR A 127 15.43 10.36 29.56
N PRO A 128 14.54 10.69 30.52
CA PRO A 128 14.16 9.75 31.60
C PRO A 128 13.58 8.41 31.13
N PHE A 129 13.25 8.29 29.86
CA PHE A 129 12.68 7.07 29.25
C PHE A 129 13.73 6.24 28.51
N GLU A 130 15.00 6.59 28.60
CA GLU A 130 16.08 5.81 27.98
C GLU A 130 16.12 4.40 28.58
N GLY A 131 16.12 3.38 27.71
CA GLY A 131 16.09 1.98 28.10
C GLY A 131 14.69 1.38 28.28
N ASP A 132 13.63 2.20 28.15
CA ASP A 132 12.26 1.71 28.18
C ASP A 132 11.92 0.95 26.91
N THR A 133 11.53 -0.33 27.07
CA THR A 133 11.21 -1.25 25.98
C THR A 133 9.86 -0.97 25.32
N ASP A 134 8.97 -0.23 25.98
CA ASP A 134 7.66 0.13 25.46
C ASP A 134 7.75 1.05 24.22
N PHE A 135 8.94 1.66 24.01
CA PHE A 135 9.20 2.41 22.77
C PHE A 135 9.58 1.55 21.57
N ASP A 136 9.70 0.23 21.71
CA ASP A 136 9.86 -0.68 20.58
C ASP A 136 8.50 -1.13 20.05
N ASN A 137 8.02 -0.43 19.02
CA ASN A 137 6.79 -0.75 18.30
C ASN A 137 7.03 -1.62 17.07
N SER A 138 8.12 -2.38 17.01
CA SER A 138 8.36 -3.36 15.96
C SER A 138 7.29 -4.45 16.01
N SER A 139 6.97 -5.04 14.85
CA SER A 139 5.93 -6.05 14.76
C SER A 139 6.31 -7.32 15.51
N VAL A 140 5.34 -7.90 16.20
CA VAL A 140 5.42 -9.26 16.75
C VAL A 140 5.19 -10.31 15.66
N ASP A 141 4.57 -9.93 14.53
CA ASP A 141 4.44 -10.79 13.38
C ASP A 141 5.79 -10.85 12.66
N THR A 142 6.35 -12.03 12.57
CA THR A 142 7.66 -12.27 11.98
C THR A 142 7.54 -13.09 10.69
N PRO A 143 8.50 -12.97 9.76
CA PRO A 143 8.51 -13.79 8.56
C PRO A 143 8.89 -15.24 8.85
N TRP A 144 9.32 -15.55 10.07
CA TRP A 144 9.83 -16.88 10.45
C TRP A 144 8.73 -17.86 10.82
N GLY A 145 7.57 -17.37 11.22
CA GLY A 145 6.38 -18.13 11.57
C GLY A 145 6.38 -18.72 12.97
N GLU A 146 5.19 -18.76 13.52
CA GLU A 146 4.84 -19.53 14.72
C GLU A 146 4.15 -20.82 14.30
N PHE A 147 4.52 -21.92 14.93
CA PHE A 147 4.01 -23.24 14.63
C PHE A 147 3.33 -23.81 15.86
N ILE A 148 2.14 -24.35 15.66
CA ILE A 148 1.35 -24.99 16.72
C ILE A 148 1.15 -26.45 16.34
N ARG A 149 1.47 -27.35 17.26
CA ARG A 149 1.18 -28.75 17.05
C ARG A 149 -0.32 -28.99 17.21
N LEU A 150 -0.93 -29.56 16.19
CA LEU A 150 -2.36 -29.91 16.19
C LEU A 150 -2.54 -31.42 16.40
N THR A 151 -3.65 -31.81 17.07
CA THR A 151 -4.16 -33.17 17.02
C THR A 151 -4.90 -33.43 15.70
N SER A 152 -5.26 -34.69 15.46
CA SER A 152 -6.07 -35.09 14.31
C SER A 152 -7.44 -34.40 14.23
N THR A 153 -7.87 -33.76 15.30
CA THR A 153 -9.15 -33.03 15.41
C THR A 153 -8.98 -31.51 15.42
N TYR A 154 -7.82 -31.00 14.95
CA TYR A 154 -7.48 -29.57 14.96
C TYR A 154 -7.43 -28.92 16.34
N ALA A 155 -7.46 -29.69 17.41
CA ALA A 155 -7.25 -29.16 18.75
C ALA A 155 -5.75 -28.99 19.01
N THR A 156 -5.37 -27.89 19.64
CA THR A 156 -4.00 -27.70 20.13
C THR A 156 -3.65 -28.75 21.18
N THR A 157 -2.44 -29.26 21.18
CA THR A 157 -1.97 -30.22 22.18
C THR A 157 -0.86 -29.60 23.02
N THR A 158 -0.90 -29.88 24.31
CA THR A 158 0.18 -29.57 25.26
C THR A 158 1.27 -30.63 25.28
N ALA A 159 1.16 -31.66 24.44
CA ALA A 159 2.19 -32.70 24.38
C ALA A 159 3.52 -32.14 23.91
N ALA A 160 4.60 -32.58 24.52
CA ALA A 160 5.94 -32.16 24.17
C ALA A 160 6.24 -32.45 22.69
N THR A 161 6.69 -31.43 21.98
CA THR A 161 7.21 -31.56 20.60
C THR A 161 8.70 -31.81 20.68
N ARG A 162 9.19 -32.81 19.94
CA ARG A 162 10.61 -33.19 19.93
C ARG A 162 11.17 -33.12 18.53
N VAL A 163 12.42 -32.64 18.43
CA VAL A 163 13.21 -32.62 17.20
C VAL A 163 14.55 -33.32 17.51
N ASN A 164 14.89 -34.35 16.75
CA ASN A 164 16.11 -35.12 16.94
C ASN A 164 16.31 -35.63 18.40
N GLY A 165 15.21 -36.01 19.05
CA GLY A 165 15.23 -36.51 20.42
C GLY A 165 15.28 -35.44 21.50
N GLN A 166 15.47 -34.17 21.16
CA GLN A 166 15.42 -33.05 22.10
C GLN A 166 13.99 -32.52 22.22
N THR A 167 13.57 -32.17 23.44
CA THR A 167 12.29 -31.51 23.66
C THR A 167 12.39 -30.06 23.18
N LEU A 168 11.65 -29.74 22.13
CA LEU A 168 11.58 -28.40 21.59
C LEU A 168 10.67 -27.50 22.42
N THR A 169 9.48 -28.00 22.77
CA THR A 169 8.52 -27.28 23.58
C THR A 169 7.60 -28.23 24.31
N THR A 170 7.13 -27.83 25.47
CA THR A 170 6.09 -28.53 26.26
C THR A 170 4.72 -27.92 26.06
N SER A 171 4.62 -26.70 25.54
CA SER A 171 3.37 -25.99 25.27
C SER A 171 2.75 -26.29 23.92
N GLY A 172 3.47 -27.00 23.04
CA GLY A 172 3.02 -27.26 21.68
C GLY A 172 3.22 -26.11 20.71
N VAL A 173 3.74 -24.98 21.16
CA VAL A 173 4.05 -23.79 20.35
C VAL A 173 5.56 -23.64 20.24
N PHE A 174 6.04 -23.34 19.05
CA PHE A 174 7.47 -23.11 18.77
C PHE A 174 7.62 -22.18 17.57
N HIS A 175 8.79 -21.56 17.46
CA HIS A 175 9.13 -20.64 16.38
C HIS A 175 10.35 -21.10 15.62
N LEU A 176 10.43 -20.71 14.37
CA LEU A 176 11.65 -20.73 13.59
C LEU A 176 12.26 -19.32 13.63
N GLN A 177 13.55 -19.21 13.88
CA GLN A 177 14.26 -17.92 13.92
C GLN A 177 15.67 -18.01 13.36
N PRO A 178 16.33 -16.86 13.07
CA PRO A 178 17.75 -16.86 12.77
C PRO A 178 18.57 -17.49 13.88
N GLY A 179 19.50 -18.38 13.53
CA GLY A 179 20.36 -19.06 14.51
C GLY A 179 21.33 -18.13 15.25
N THR A 180 21.41 -16.86 14.85
CA THR A 180 22.19 -15.81 15.51
C THR A 180 21.43 -15.15 16.66
N ASN A 181 20.12 -15.37 16.77
CA ASN A 181 19.32 -14.85 17.88
C ASN A 181 19.48 -15.73 19.13
N PRO A 182 19.33 -15.17 20.33
CA PRO A 182 19.28 -15.95 21.55
C PRO A 182 18.02 -16.83 21.59
N GLY A 183 18.03 -17.87 22.42
CA GLY A 183 16.85 -18.74 22.63
C GLY A 183 16.80 -19.98 21.75
N CYS A 184 17.77 -20.23 20.89
CA CYS A 184 17.86 -21.44 20.08
C CYS A 184 17.88 -22.72 20.93
N VAL A 185 16.94 -23.63 20.68
CA VAL A 185 16.83 -24.94 21.36
C VAL A 185 17.34 -26.06 20.48
N ALA A 186 17.07 -26.00 19.17
CA ALA A 186 17.49 -27.01 18.21
C ALA A 186 17.73 -26.38 16.81
N PRO A 187 18.57 -26.98 15.95
CA PRO A 187 18.73 -26.53 14.57
C PRO A 187 17.40 -26.49 13.82
N GLY A 188 17.18 -25.43 13.01
CA GLY A 188 15.99 -25.29 12.18
C GLY A 188 16.04 -26.14 10.90
N PHE A 189 14.95 -26.12 10.13
CA PHE A 189 14.86 -26.85 8.86
C PHE A 189 15.74 -26.25 7.76
N VAL A 190 16.03 -24.95 7.86
CA VAL A 190 16.82 -24.21 6.89
C VAL A 190 18.17 -23.88 7.51
N ALA A 191 19.23 -23.98 6.73
CA ALA A 191 20.56 -23.64 7.19
C ALA A 191 20.61 -22.19 7.71
N GLY A 192 21.25 -21.99 8.86
CA GLY A 192 21.33 -20.69 9.52
C GLY A 192 20.10 -20.30 10.36
N THR A 193 19.14 -21.22 10.51
CA THR A 193 17.98 -21.01 11.40
C THR A 193 18.00 -21.99 12.57
N CYS A 194 17.22 -21.69 13.59
CA CYS A 194 17.00 -22.57 14.73
C CYS A 194 15.55 -22.52 15.18
N PHE A 195 15.17 -23.53 15.98
CA PHE A 195 13.91 -23.53 16.72
C PHE A 195 14.07 -22.86 18.06
N ASP A 196 13.11 -22.01 18.38
CA ASP A 196 12.91 -21.42 19.69
C ASP A 196 11.58 -21.93 20.26
N ASN A 197 11.56 -22.23 21.55
CA ASN A 197 10.36 -22.67 22.28
C ASN A 197 9.69 -21.56 23.06
N SER A 198 10.19 -20.34 22.95
CA SER A 198 9.53 -19.20 23.59
C SER A 198 8.22 -18.92 22.87
N SER A 199 7.18 -18.70 23.62
CA SER A 199 5.97 -18.06 23.14
C SER A 199 6.33 -16.65 22.68
N LEU A 200 5.82 -16.19 21.54
CA LEU A 200 5.75 -14.77 21.20
C LEU A 200 4.78 -14.13 22.19
N SER A 201 5.16 -14.13 23.47
CA SER A 201 4.29 -13.71 24.54
C SER A 201 3.88 -12.27 24.31
N THR A 202 2.59 -12.05 24.40
CA THR A 202 1.98 -10.72 24.47
C THR A 202 2.36 -9.96 25.75
N THR A 203 3.12 -10.58 26.64
CA THR A 203 3.64 -9.98 27.88
C THR A 203 5.13 -9.67 27.77
N GLY A 204 5.46 -8.80 26.90
CA GLY A 204 6.36 -7.68 27.10
C GLY A 204 7.84 -7.89 26.98
N GLU A 205 8.53 -8.88 27.44
CA GLU A 205 9.98 -8.76 27.66
C GLU A 205 10.88 -9.62 26.77
N ASP A 206 10.37 -10.69 26.17
CA ASP A 206 11.15 -11.58 25.33
C ASP A 206 10.88 -11.39 23.83
N ASN A 207 10.92 -10.14 23.37
CA ASN A 207 10.68 -9.79 21.98
C ASN A 207 11.90 -10.02 21.09
N ASN A 208 12.64 -11.07 21.31
CA ASN A 208 13.79 -11.46 20.49
C ASN A 208 13.41 -11.72 19.03
N LEU A 209 12.12 -11.94 18.76
CA LEU A 209 11.59 -12.19 17.41
C LEU A 209 10.85 -10.97 16.83
N ARG A 210 10.95 -9.79 17.41
CA ARG A 210 10.40 -8.59 16.82
C ARG A 210 11.00 -8.32 15.45
N TYR A 211 10.16 -7.97 14.51
CA TYR A 211 10.53 -7.73 13.13
C TYR A 211 10.22 -6.29 12.72
N ASN A 212 11.18 -5.66 12.08
CA ASN A 212 10.97 -4.34 11.50
C ASN A 212 10.20 -4.45 10.18
N ILE A 213 8.88 -4.51 10.25
CA ILE A 213 8.00 -4.60 9.06
C ILE A 213 8.20 -3.43 8.08
N LYS A 214 8.82 -2.33 8.54
CA LYS A 214 9.14 -1.18 7.68
C LYS A 214 10.16 -1.51 6.59
N ASP A 215 10.97 -2.56 6.77
CA ASP A 215 11.94 -3.00 5.76
C ASP A 215 11.26 -3.49 4.47
N VAL A 216 10.05 -4.02 4.59
CA VAL A 216 9.26 -4.57 3.48
C VAL A 216 7.99 -3.76 3.18
N ARG A 217 7.80 -2.63 3.87
CA ARG A 217 6.62 -1.79 3.68
C ARG A 217 6.92 -0.64 2.74
N ALA A 218 6.10 -0.48 1.71
CA ALA A 218 6.12 0.71 0.89
C ALA A 218 5.33 1.84 1.57
N LEU A 219 5.90 3.05 1.60
CA LEU A 219 5.20 4.29 1.95
C LEU A 219 4.30 4.75 0.81
N VAL A 220 4.80 4.58 -0.41
CA VAL A 220 4.06 4.86 -1.64
C VAL A 220 4.22 3.66 -2.54
N GLY A 221 3.13 3.02 -2.92
CA GLY A 221 3.15 1.85 -3.79
C GLY A 221 3.51 2.19 -5.23
N ALA A 222 4.03 1.20 -5.96
CA ALA A 222 4.14 1.29 -7.41
C ALA A 222 2.76 1.50 -8.04
N ASN A 223 2.75 2.21 -9.14
CA ASN A 223 1.53 2.45 -9.90
C ASN A 223 1.85 2.62 -11.37
N ASP A 224 1.18 1.85 -12.21
CA ASP A 224 1.15 2.03 -13.66
C ASP A 224 -0.28 2.37 -14.06
N ARG A 225 -0.42 3.45 -14.81
CA ARG A 225 -1.71 3.92 -15.28
C ARG A 225 -1.61 4.31 -16.75
N TYR A 226 -2.61 3.90 -17.50
CA TYR A 226 -2.80 4.34 -18.87
C TYR A 226 -4.29 4.58 -19.12
N ASN A 227 -4.58 5.67 -19.81
CA ASN A 227 -5.93 6.03 -20.22
C ASN A 227 -5.93 6.39 -21.71
N LEU A 228 -7.02 6.08 -22.39
CA LEU A 228 -7.25 6.43 -23.77
C LEU A 228 -8.71 6.83 -23.95
N PHE A 229 -8.93 8.02 -24.52
CA PHE A 229 -10.25 8.54 -24.83
C PHE A 229 -10.29 9.00 -26.29
N ALA A 230 -11.43 8.80 -26.93
CA ALA A 230 -11.71 9.32 -28.24
C ALA A 230 -13.09 10.00 -28.23
N PHE A 231 -13.19 11.14 -28.88
CA PHE A 231 -14.41 11.91 -28.97
C PHE A 231 -14.71 12.25 -30.44
N VAL A 232 -15.98 12.17 -30.78
CA VAL A 232 -16.51 12.64 -32.05
C VAL A 232 -17.72 13.52 -31.75
N ASN A 233 -17.62 14.79 -32.10
CA ASN A 233 -18.71 15.75 -31.97
C ASN A 233 -19.16 16.18 -33.35
N HIS A 234 -20.45 16.18 -33.63
CA HIS A 234 -21.03 16.58 -34.89
C HIS A 234 -22.27 17.45 -34.68
N GLU A 235 -22.32 18.60 -35.33
CA GLU A 235 -23.46 19.49 -35.37
C GLU A 235 -24.20 19.27 -36.71
N PHE A 236 -25.50 18.93 -36.62
CA PHE A 236 -26.37 18.65 -37.76
C PHE A 236 -26.95 19.90 -38.37
#